data_074123b3c16525bd3550412ad525a068
#
_entry.id   074123b3c16525bd3550412ad525a068
#
_cell.length_a   1.000
_cell.length_b   1.000
_cell.length_c   1.000
_cell.angle_alpha   90.00
_cell.angle_beta   90.00
_cell.angle_gamma   90.00
#
_symmetry.space_group_name_H-M   'P 1'
#
loop_
_entity.id
_entity.type
_entity.pdbx_description
1 polymer ?
#
loop_
_entity_poly.entity_id
_entity_poly.type
_entity_poly.pdbx_seq_one_letter_code
_entity_poly.pdbx_strand_id
1 'polypeptide(L)'
;MHPDVIRLKSAAAVFCIAVLSGAEAHAQVNVTQEHNNASRDGLYTDAGFTLSAAANLTRDLNFNGIISGNVYAQPLYIEGGLNGPMIIAVTESNNVYALNATAGTVIWQRNVGAPVPLSRLGCGNIDPVGITSTPVVDLASRALFIDAFTTPDGGTTKEHLIFSLNVDTGAINLGWPVDVNAAARYNSMTFDSSVQEDRGALALVGGRVYVAHSGYAGDCGNYHGWVVGVDINNSSNVMAWATTAIGGGIWGHGGVASDGTNMFVVTGNTFNTAGNWMGGEAIIRLQAGPVWTGQPTDYWAPTNWLSLDNSDTDVGGVSATVIDVPGATPSQLVLALGKDLNAYLVNRNNLGGITAPVAQASVSGTTLRGTSAVTYHTSQGTYFAFHDDGNAVTAYKITATNPPGIVSVWSMGQGGRGSPWVTTTDGTNNAIVWVAGTDGDQRLHGYDGDTGAVVYAGGGTNELMTGTRQWNTGIVARGQIYFAADNKVYAFKVPGATPTPTASATPTPTPTATATATATPTVAPSPTPTATATATPTPTPTSTPTPGIALSALGRRLHGQRRAQLSWSGATSSRVDVYRDGALIVTTRNDGFYTDRIDGSGHGSFTYKVCEAGTQTCSNEATVIF
;
A
#
# COMPACT_ATOMS: atom_id res chain seq x y z
N MET A 1 34.60 90.38 14.52
CA MET A 1 34.63 89.02 15.07
C MET A 1 33.53 88.24 14.40
N HIS A 2 33.87 87.39 13.42
CA HIS A 2 32.88 86.53 12.72
C HIS A 2 32.82 85.17 13.43
N PRO A 3 31.65 84.56 13.52
CA PRO A 3 31.54 83.11 13.71
C PRO A 3 31.23 82.42 12.41
N ASP A 4 32.00 81.37 12.12
CA ASP A 4 31.87 80.47 10.99
C ASP A 4 30.59 79.62 11.07
N VAL A 5 29.88 79.53 9.94
CA VAL A 5 28.70 78.66 9.77
C VAL A 5 29.20 77.35 9.13
N ILE A 6 29.19 76.25 9.91
CA ILE A 6 29.45 74.90 9.43
C ILE A 6 28.12 74.36 8.81
N ARG A 7 28.12 74.10 7.50
CA ARG A 7 27.06 73.40 6.79
C ARG A 7 27.23 71.88 6.93
N LEU A 8 26.33 71.22 7.66
CA LEU A 8 26.16 69.77 7.64
C LEU A 8 25.48 69.36 6.35
N LYS A 9 26.11 68.52 5.56
CA LYS A 9 25.48 67.79 4.43
C LYS A 9 24.84 66.50 4.98
N SER A 10 23.51 66.39 4.99
CA SER A 10 22.78 65.17 5.27
C SER A 10 22.87 64.24 4.04
N ALA A 11 23.56 63.11 4.17
CA ALA A 11 23.48 62.02 3.25
C ALA A 11 22.32 61.11 3.62
N ALA A 12 21.27 61.08 2.81
CA ALA A 12 20.17 60.13 2.95
C ALA A 12 20.65 58.75 2.44
N ALA A 13 20.87 57.82 3.33
CA ALA A 13 21.07 56.40 2.98
C ALA A 13 19.69 55.77 2.71
N VAL A 14 19.44 55.43 1.46
CA VAL A 14 18.30 54.60 1.05
C VAL A 14 18.60 53.14 1.42
N PHE A 15 17.94 52.65 2.48
CA PHE A 15 18.01 51.23 2.86
C PHE A 15 17.00 50.46 1.97
N CYS A 16 17.47 49.79 0.92
CA CYS A 16 16.70 48.77 0.21
C CYS A 16 16.56 47.54 1.12
N ILE A 17 15.41 47.37 1.76
CA ILE A 17 15.07 46.12 2.40
C ILE A 17 14.69 45.15 1.29
N ALA A 18 15.61 44.26 0.92
CA ALA A 18 15.27 43.08 0.12
C ALA A 18 14.45 42.14 1.01
N VAL A 19 13.14 42.09 0.78
CA VAL A 19 12.28 41.05 1.35
C VAL A 19 12.67 39.75 0.63
N LEU A 20 13.54 38.98 1.25
CA LEU A 20 13.73 37.58 0.92
C LEU A 20 12.46 36.83 1.33
N SER A 21 11.53 36.65 0.41
CA SER A 21 10.47 35.66 0.55
C SER A 21 11.15 34.28 0.49
N GLY A 22 11.55 33.77 1.65
CA GLY A 22 11.91 32.38 1.81
C GLY A 22 10.70 31.55 1.44
N ALA A 23 10.74 30.86 0.32
CA ALA A 23 9.79 29.78 0.06
C ALA A 23 10.07 28.72 1.13
N GLU A 24 9.18 28.60 2.12
CA GLU A 24 9.20 27.50 3.06
C GLU A 24 9.02 26.22 2.24
N ALA A 25 10.07 25.39 2.19
CA ALA A 25 9.96 24.04 1.62
C ALA A 25 9.08 23.23 2.57
N HIS A 26 7.78 23.15 2.27
CA HIS A 26 6.89 22.27 2.99
C HIS A 26 7.37 20.82 2.87
N ALA A 27 7.45 20.11 3.99
CA ALA A 27 7.75 18.67 3.99
C ALA A 27 6.77 17.94 3.07
N GLN A 28 7.26 16.95 2.32
CA GLN A 28 6.41 16.10 1.48
C GLN A 28 5.44 15.33 2.38
N VAL A 29 4.18 15.27 1.95
CA VAL A 29 3.15 14.43 2.57
C VAL A 29 3.02 13.18 1.71
N ASN A 30 3.07 12.00 2.34
CA ASN A 30 2.86 10.74 1.65
C ASN A 30 2.04 9.82 2.54
N VAL A 31 1.07 9.12 1.94
CA VAL A 31 0.32 8.02 2.55
C VAL A 31 0.68 6.80 1.75
N THR A 32 1.62 6.01 2.26
CA THR A 32 2.27 4.92 1.52
C THR A 32 1.71 3.54 1.81
N GLN A 33 0.80 3.42 2.77
CA GLN A 33 0.26 2.15 3.25
C GLN A 33 -1.07 2.35 3.98
N GLU A 34 -1.74 1.25 4.28
CA GLU A 34 -2.98 1.21 5.05
C GLU A 34 -2.83 1.94 6.39
N HIS A 35 -3.86 2.72 6.75
CA HIS A 35 -3.92 3.46 8.01
C HIS A 35 -2.67 4.30 8.28
N ASN A 36 -2.10 4.89 7.22
CA ASN A 36 -0.97 5.83 7.24
C ASN A 36 0.37 5.24 7.71
N ASN A 37 0.37 4.43 8.77
CA ASN A 37 1.57 3.93 9.45
C ASN A 37 1.66 2.40 9.50
N ALA A 38 2.85 1.87 9.68
CA ALA A 38 3.05 0.43 9.88
C ALA A 38 2.39 -0.09 11.19
N SER A 39 2.20 0.79 12.19
CA SER A 39 1.43 0.51 13.41
C SER A 39 -0.05 0.26 13.17
N ARG A 40 -0.59 0.68 12.01
CA ARG A 40 -2.01 0.67 11.66
C ARG A 40 -2.85 1.59 12.55
N ASP A 41 -2.26 2.70 13.01
CA ASP A 41 -2.94 3.64 13.91
C ASP A 41 -4.02 4.49 13.22
N GLY A 42 -3.97 4.66 11.91
CA GLY A 42 -4.96 5.43 11.16
C GLY A 42 -4.95 6.93 11.48
N LEU A 43 -3.87 7.43 12.07
CA LEU A 43 -3.72 8.82 12.47
C LEU A 43 -3.09 9.65 11.36
N TYR A 44 -3.75 10.74 11.00
CA TYR A 44 -3.29 11.74 10.04
C TYR A 44 -3.14 13.10 10.73
N THR A 45 -2.01 13.75 10.56
CA THR A 45 -1.77 15.10 11.08
C THR A 45 -1.85 16.11 9.93
N ASP A 46 -2.85 16.98 9.97
CA ASP A 46 -3.06 18.03 8.97
C ASP A 46 -3.68 19.26 9.63
N ALA A 47 -2.95 20.38 9.67
CA ALA A 47 -3.35 21.61 10.34
C ALA A 47 -4.66 22.22 9.79
N GLY A 48 -5.08 21.84 8.58
CA GLY A 48 -6.34 22.26 7.98
C GLY A 48 -7.59 21.66 8.64
N PHE A 49 -7.46 20.50 9.31
CA PHE A 49 -8.59 19.78 9.91
C PHE A 49 -8.91 20.24 11.33
N THR A 50 -9.17 21.54 11.52
CA THR A 50 -9.79 22.00 12.76
C THR A 50 -11.24 21.52 12.83
N LEU A 51 -11.83 21.39 14.03
CA LEU A 51 -13.25 21.03 14.21
C LEU A 51 -14.18 21.95 13.37
N SER A 52 -13.88 23.25 13.37
CA SER A 52 -14.68 24.25 12.64
C SER A 52 -14.54 24.11 11.11
N ALA A 53 -13.35 23.86 10.58
CA ALA A 53 -13.14 23.65 9.15
C ALA A 53 -13.77 22.33 8.69
N ALA A 54 -13.59 21.27 9.46
CA ALA A 54 -14.15 19.95 9.19
C ALA A 54 -15.69 19.94 9.16
N ALA A 55 -16.34 20.74 10.01
CA ALA A 55 -17.80 20.90 10.00
C ALA A 55 -18.34 21.45 8.66
N ASN A 56 -17.49 22.09 7.88
CA ASN A 56 -17.82 22.69 6.58
C ASN A 56 -17.14 21.95 5.41
N LEU A 57 -16.78 20.68 5.60
CA LEU A 57 -16.20 19.83 4.57
C LEU A 57 -17.16 19.72 3.37
N THR A 58 -16.63 19.83 2.16
CA THR A 58 -17.41 19.66 0.93
C THR A 58 -16.69 18.75 -0.05
N ARG A 59 -17.47 18.01 -0.83
CA ARG A 59 -16.90 17.21 -1.93
C ARG A 59 -16.39 18.13 -3.05
N ASP A 60 -15.21 17.84 -3.57
CA ASP A 60 -14.69 18.53 -4.75
C ASP A 60 -15.32 17.97 -6.01
N LEU A 61 -16.31 18.71 -6.56
CA LEU A 61 -17.03 18.30 -7.76
C LEU A 61 -16.19 18.43 -9.04
N ASN A 62 -15.05 19.15 -8.99
CA ASN A 62 -14.11 19.27 -10.10
C ASN A 62 -13.10 18.11 -10.15
N PHE A 63 -13.00 17.32 -9.08
CA PHE A 63 -12.18 16.13 -9.05
C PHE A 63 -12.84 15.01 -9.87
N ASN A 64 -12.23 14.61 -10.98
CA ASN A 64 -12.79 13.61 -11.90
C ASN A 64 -12.88 12.23 -11.24
N GLY A 65 -11.75 11.65 -10.84
CA GLY A 65 -11.63 10.42 -10.06
C GLY A 65 -12.15 9.15 -10.71
N ILE A 66 -12.43 9.13 -12.03
CA ILE A 66 -13.01 7.96 -12.72
C ILE A 66 -11.96 6.85 -12.85
N ILE A 67 -12.32 5.67 -12.36
CA ILE A 67 -11.60 4.40 -12.48
C ILE A 67 -12.57 3.30 -12.94
N SER A 68 -12.16 2.04 -13.05
CA SER A 68 -13.03 0.92 -13.43
C SER A 68 -12.78 -0.29 -12.56
N GLY A 69 -13.84 -0.81 -11.95
CA GLY A 69 -13.85 -2.00 -11.10
C GLY A 69 -14.31 -1.70 -9.67
N ASN A 70 -14.60 -2.77 -8.92
CA ASN A 70 -14.94 -2.70 -7.50
C ASN A 70 -13.70 -2.37 -6.67
N VAL A 71 -13.85 -1.65 -5.55
CA VAL A 71 -12.73 -1.20 -4.72
C VAL A 71 -12.99 -1.52 -3.26
N TYR A 72 -12.11 -2.34 -2.67
CA TYR A 72 -12.05 -2.63 -1.23
C TYR A 72 -10.82 -2.00 -0.58
N ALA A 73 -9.77 -1.74 -1.35
CA ALA A 73 -8.49 -1.19 -0.90
C ALA A 73 -8.55 0.30 -0.57
N GLN A 74 -7.86 0.72 0.47
CA GLN A 74 -7.57 2.12 0.75
C GLN A 74 -6.77 2.73 -0.40
N PRO A 75 -7.08 3.97 -0.87
CA PRO A 75 -6.20 4.67 -1.81
C PRO A 75 -4.90 5.12 -1.12
N LEU A 76 -3.84 5.38 -1.90
CA LEU A 76 -2.59 5.96 -1.39
C LEU A 76 -2.38 7.37 -1.97
N TYR A 77 -1.58 8.21 -1.28
CA TYR A 77 -1.22 9.54 -1.75
C TYR A 77 0.30 9.69 -1.81
N ILE A 78 0.84 9.98 -2.98
CA ILE A 78 2.29 9.99 -3.23
C ILE A 78 2.70 11.31 -3.86
N GLU A 79 3.69 11.97 -3.26
CA GLU A 79 4.36 13.17 -3.77
C GLU A 79 5.78 12.86 -4.28
N GLY A 80 6.45 13.90 -4.80
CA GLY A 80 7.86 13.86 -5.17
C GLY A 80 8.19 13.17 -6.49
N GLY A 81 7.17 12.77 -7.28
CA GLY A 81 7.36 12.23 -8.62
C GLY A 81 7.29 13.30 -9.72
N LEU A 82 7.64 12.90 -10.95
CA LEU A 82 7.63 13.78 -12.14
C LEU A 82 6.24 14.30 -12.49
N ASN A 83 5.19 13.59 -12.10
CA ASN A 83 3.80 13.90 -12.42
C ASN A 83 3.10 14.76 -11.36
N GLY A 84 3.83 15.25 -10.35
CA GLY A 84 3.27 15.90 -9.18
C GLY A 84 2.58 14.91 -8.22
N PRO A 85 1.73 15.42 -7.28
CA PRO A 85 1.01 14.57 -6.34
C PRO A 85 0.03 13.63 -7.04
N MET A 86 0.01 12.36 -6.60
CA MET A 86 -0.81 11.29 -7.20
C MET A 86 -1.63 10.55 -6.14
N ILE A 87 -2.82 10.12 -6.54
CA ILE A 87 -3.61 9.11 -5.83
C ILE A 87 -3.42 7.78 -6.53
N ILE A 88 -3.00 6.76 -5.78
CA ILE A 88 -2.97 5.38 -6.27
C ILE A 88 -4.26 4.69 -5.83
N ALA A 89 -4.94 4.04 -6.77
CA ALA A 89 -6.13 3.24 -6.51
C ALA A 89 -6.02 1.90 -7.25
N VAL A 90 -6.48 0.83 -6.62
CA VAL A 90 -6.49 -0.53 -7.17
C VAL A 90 -7.89 -1.11 -7.15
N THR A 91 -8.17 -2.08 -8.00
CA THR A 91 -9.52 -2.62 -8.14
C THR A 91 -9.52 -4.15 -8.25
N GLU A 92 -10.67 -4.76 -7.95
CA GLU A 92 -10.91 -6.19 -8.15
C GLU A 92 -10.86 -6.64 -9.63
N SER A 93 -10.86 -5.70 -10.56
CA SER A 93 -10.60 -5.99 -11.98
C SER A 93 -9.10 -6.05 -12.31
N ASN A 94 -8.23 -6.09 -11.30
CA ASN A 94 -6.77 -6.05 -11.42
C ASN A 94 -6.25 -4.81 -12.15
N ASN A 95 -6.98 -3.69 -12.05
CA ASN A 95 -6.49 -2.40 -12.53
C ASN A 95 -5.80 -1.64 -11.40
N VAL A 96 -4.67 -1.03 -11.74
CA VAL A 96 -3.91 -0.10 -10.91
C VAL A 96 -3.93 1.25 -11.60
N TYR A 97 -4.30 2.29 -10.87
CA TYR A 97 -4.39 3.66 -11.35
C TYR A 97 -3.46 4.58 -10.57
N ALA A 98 -2.83 5.51 -11.26
CA ALA A 98 -2.35 6.75 -10.68
C ALA A 98 -3.19 7.90 -11.24
N LEU A 99 -3.81 8.66 -10.35
CA LEU A 99 -4.62 9.82 -10.67
C LEU A 99 -3.89 11.08 -10.21
N ASN A 100 -4.01 12.17 -10.96
CA ASN A 100 -3.57 13.47 -10.49
C ASN A 100 -4.37 13.85 -9.22
N ALA A 101 -3.70 14.12 -8.12
CA ALA A 101 -4.36 14.35 -6.82
C ALA A 101 -5.23 15.60 -6.79
N THR A 102 -5.00 16.58 -7.67
CA THR A 102 -5.82 17.80 -7.75
C THR A 102 -7.01 17.63 -8.68
N ALA A 103 -6.80 17.05 -9.87
CA ALA A 103 -7.82 17.00 -10.92
C ALA A 103 -8.55 15.64 -10.98
N GLY A 104 -8.02 14.59 -10.37
CA GLY A 104 -8.54 13.22 -10.48
C GLY A 104 -8.42 12.61 -11.87
N THR A 105 -7.67 13.22 -12.79
CA THR A 105 -7.42 12.67 -14.13
C THR A 105 -6.39 11.56 -14.06
N VAL A 106 -6.56 10.53 -14.90
CA VAL A 106 -5.62 9.40 -14.97
C VAL A 106 -4.28 9.89 -15.51
N ILE A 107 -3.21 9.66 -14.74
CA ILE A 107 -1.82 9.84 -15.16
C ILE A 107 -1.36 8.58 -15.90
N TRP A 108 -1.54 7.43 -15.26
CA TRP A 108 -1.33 6.13 -15.86
C TRP A 108 -2.32 5.10 -15.29
N GLN A 109 -2.55 4.05 -16.08
CA GLN A 109 -3.33 2.88 -15.70
C GLN A 109 -2.58 1.63 -16.14
N ARG A 110 -2.63 0.58 -15.32
CA ARG A 110 -2.11 -0.74 -15.65
C ARG A 110 -3.10 -1.82 -15.22
N ASN A 111 -3.40 -2.75 -16.11
CA ASN A 111 -4.03 -4.02 -15.76
C ASN A 111 -2.94 -5.08 -15.58
N VAL A 112 -3.00 -5.85 -14.48
CA VAL A 112 -1.96 -6.84 -14.13
C VAL A 112 -2.40 -8.28 -14.32
N GLY A 113 -3.53 -8.52 -15.00
CA GLY A 113 -4.03 -9.85 -15.34
C GLY A 113 -5.55 -9.96 -15.17
N ALA A 114 -6.15 -11.01 -15.70
CA ALA A 114 -7.58 -11.27 -15.51
C ALA A 114 -7.85 -11.67 -14.06
N PRO A 115 -8.85 -11.07 -13.37
CA PRO A 115 -9.24 -11.48 -12.02
C PRO A 115 -9.98 -12.83 -12.05
N VAL A 116 -10.06 -13.48 -10.90
CA VAL A 116 -10.75 -14.78 -10.76
C VAL A 116 -12.24 -14.56 -10.49
N PRO A 117 -13.16 -15.07 -11.34
CA PRO A 117 -14.59 -14.99 -11.06
C PRO A 117 -14.97 -15.81 -9.82
N LEU A 118 -15.86 -15.29 -8.97
CA LEU A 118 -16.37 -15.98 -7.77
C LEU A 118 -16.94 -17.38 -8.12
N SER A 119 -17.58 -17.52 -9.29
CA SER A 119 -18.11 -18.80 -9.76
C SER A 119 -17.06 -19.90 -9.98
N ARG A 120 -15.78 -19.56 -9.91
CA ARG A 120 -14.63 -20.47 -10.00
C ARG A 120 -14.00 -20.78 -8.65
N LEU A 121 -14.53 -20.20 -7.57
CA LEU A 121 -14.13 -20.44 -6.19
C LEU A 121 -15.14 -21.38 -5.51
N GLY A 122 -14.71 -22.06 -4.44
CA GLY A 122 -15.59 -22.94 -3.67
C GLY A 122 -16.60 -22.16 -2.82
N CYS A 123 -16.22 -20.97 -2.38
CA CYS A 123 -17.01 -20.00 -1.61
C CYS A 123 -16.38 -18.61 -1.77
N GLY A 124 -16.90 -17.61 -1.06
CA GLY A 124 -16.43 -16.23 -1.11
C GLY A 124 -17.57 -15.23 -1.16
N ASN A 125 -17.25 -13.95 -1.07
CA ASN A 125 -18.22 -12.86 -1.06
C ASN A 125 -17.81 -11.65 -1.92
N ILE A 126 -16.74 -11.79 -2.70
CA ILE A 126 -16.23 -10.77 -3.64
C ILE A 126 -16.29 -11.35 -5.06
N ASP A 127 -16.75 -10.58 -6.04
CA ASP A 127 -16.86 -10.99 -7.44
C ASP A 127 -16.58 -9.82 -8.41
N PRO A 128 -15.59 -9.95 -9.29
CA PRO A 128 -14.50 -10.92 -9.26
C PRO A 128 -13.55 -10.66 -8.10
N VAL A 129 -12.66 -11.61 -7.77
CA VAL A 129 -11.56 -11.41 -6.84
C VAL A 129 -10.29 -11.05 -7.62
N GLY A 130 -9.68 -9.93 -7.28
CA GLY A 130 -8.50 -9.41 -7.95
C GLY A 130 -7.48 -8.82 -6.97
N ILE A 131 -7.38 -7.48 -6.90
CA ILE A 131 -6.57 -6.76 -5.91
C ILE A 131 -7.52 -6.27 -4.83
N THR A 132 -7.65 -7.04 -3.75
CA THR A 132 -8.51 -6.70 -2.61
C THR A 132 -7.75 -5.91 -1.55
N SER A 133 -6.50 -6.24 -1.32
CA SER A 133 -5.65 -5.65 -0.28
C SER A 133 -5.14 -4.26 -0.63
N THR A 134 -4.93 -3.43 0.40
CA THR A 134 -4.28 -2.13 0.23
C THR A 134 -2.80 -2.30 -0.10
N PRO A 135 -2.32 -1.66 -1.19
CA PRO A 135 -0.92 -1.67 -1.58
C PRO A 135 0.01 -1.00 -0.58
N VAL A 136 1.33 -1.15 -0.82
CA VAL A 136 2.35 -0.40 -0.08
C VAL A 136 3.38 0.20 -1.05
N VAL A 137 3.89 1.39 -0.74
CA VAL A 137 4.91 2.08 -1.55
C VAL A 137 6.20 2.23 -0.76
N ASP A 138 7.32 1.81 -1.36
CA ASP A 138 8.65 2.23 -0.96
C ASP A 138 9.01 3.54 -1.66
N LEU A 139 9.05 4.63 -0.90
CA LEU A 139 9.37 5.96 -1.44
C LEU A 139 10.81 6.06 -1.93
N ALA A 140 11.74 5.31 -1.34
CA ALA A 140 13.16 5.40 -1.68
C ALA A 140 13.43 4.84 -3.09
N SER A 141 12.84 3.70 -3.42
CA SER A 141 12.95 3.09 -4.76
C SER A 141 11.82 3.52 -5.71
N ARG A 142 10.82 4.26 -5.22
CA ARG A 142 9.61 4.59 -5.97
C ARG A 142 8.87 3.34 -6.48
N ALA A 143 8.88 2.27 -5.67
CA ALA A 143 8.24 0.99 -5.99
C ALA A 143 6.89 0.86 -5.25
N LEU A 144 5.84 0.58 -6.01
CA LEU A 144 4.50 0.21 -5.55
C LEU A 144 4.38 -1.31 -5.55
N PHE A 145 4.03 -1.91 -4.42
CA PHE A 145 3.81 -3.35 -4.28
C PHE A 145 2.32 -3.65 -4.13
N ILE A 146 1.85 -4.65 -4.86
CA ILE A 146 0.47 -5.16 -4.84
C ILE A 146 0.49 -6.68 -4.86
N ASP A 147 -0.49 -7.34 -4.26
CA ASP A 147 -0.84 -8.74 -4.55
C ASP A 147 -2.07 -8.77 -5.46
N ALA A 148 -2.00 -9.51 -6.55
CA ALA A 148 -3.09 -9.63 -7.49
C ALA A 148 -3.49 -11.10 -7.65
N PHE A 149 -4.75 -11.40 -7.40
CA PHE A 149 -5.32 -12.71 -7.66
C PHE A 149 -5.73 -12.81 -9.11
N THR A 150 -5.07 -13.69 -9.87
CA THR A 150 -5.17 -13.74 -11.32
C THR A 150 -5.49 -15.13 -11.84
N THR A 151 -6.04 -15.17 -13.06
CA THR A 151 -6.25 -16.42 -13.80
C THR A 151 -5.90 -16.23 -15.27
N PRO A 152 -5.00 -17.07 -15.83
CA PRO A 152 -4.68 -17.00 -17.25
C PRO A 152 -5.69 -17.72 -18.16
N ASP A 153 -6.63 -18.50 -17.59
CA ASP A 153 -7.49 -19.45 -18.32
C ASP A 153 -8.95 -19.47 -17.85
N GLY A 154 -9.44 -18.34 -17.33
CA GLY A 154 -10.83 -18.16 -16.92
C GLY A 154 -11.19 -18.89 -15.63
N GLY A 155 -10.25 -19.05 -14.71
CA GLY A 155 -10.45 -19.54 -13.36
C GLY A 155 -10.11 -21.02 -13.14
N THR A 156 -9.55 -21.73 -14.11
CA THR A 156 -9.01 -23.07 -13.90
C THR A 156 -7.70 -23.00 -13.12
N THR A 157 -6.74 -22.23 -13.62
CA THR A 157 -5.50 -21.89 -12.89
C THR A 157 -5.76 -20.60 -12.08
N LYS A 158 -5.33 -20.60 -10.84
CA LYS A 158 -5.42 -19.45 -9.92
C LYS A 158 -4.02 -19.14 -9.40
N GLU A 159 -3.67 -17.85 -9.42
CA GLU A 159 -2.31 -17.40 -9.08
C GLU A 159 -2.40 -16.13 -8.23
N HIS A 160 -1.82 -16.14 -7.03
CA HIS A 160 -1.46 -14.93 -6.32
C HIS A 160 -0.11 -14.47 -6.84
N LEU A 161 -0.09 -13.28 -7.45
CA LEU A 161 1.10 -12.67 -8.04
C LEU A 161 1.42 -11.37 -7.32
N ILE A 162 2.54 -11.34 -6.60
CA ILE A 162 3.04 -10.12 -5.98
C ILE A 162 3.81 -9.32 -7.03
N PHE A 163 3.33 -8.13 -7.39
CA PHE A 163 3.97 -7.22 -8.33
C PHE A 163 4.76 -6.14 -7.61
N SER A 164 5.80 -5.66 -8.26
CA SER A 164 6.43 -4.37 -7.99
C SER A 164 6.31 -3.50 -9.23
N LEU A 165 5.68 -2.33 -9.08
CA LEU A 165 5.50 -1.36 -10.16
C LEU A 165 6.28 -0.09 -9.84
N ASN A 166 6.84 0.56 -10.85
CA ASN A 166 7.31 1.93 -10.68
C ASN A 166 6.09 2.85 -10.45
N VAL A 167 6.03 3.53 -9.32
CA VAL A 167 4.84 4.32 -8.92
C VAL A 167 4.59 5.52 -9.84
N ASP A 168 5.61 6.04 -10.52
CA ASP A 168 5.49 7.20 -11.41
C ASP A 168 5.00 6.83 -12.81
N THR A 169 5.22 5.58 -13.26
CA THR A 169 4.95 5.16 -14.64
C THR A 169 4.02 3.95 -14.75
N GLY A 170 3.77 3.22 -13.66
CA GLY A 170 3.06 1.95 -13.67
C GLY A 170 3.82 0.80 -14.36
N ALA A 171 5.09 0.97 -14.72
CA ALA A 171 5.90 -0.09 -15.30
C ALA A 171 6.22 -1.17 -14.27
N ILE A 172 6.14 -2.45 -14.68
CA ILE A 172 6.54 -3.57 -13.82
C ILE A 172 8.07 -3.54 -13.67
N ASN A 173 8.55 -3.56 -12.44
CA ASN A 173 9.97 -3.57 -12.14
C ASN A 173 10.62 -4.91 -12.53
N LEU A 174 11.89 -4.87 -12.89
CA LEU A 174 12.62 -6.08 -13.32
C LEU A 174 12.62 -7.15 -12.22
N GLY A 175 12.37 -8.39 -12.60
CA GLY A 175 12.32 -9.54 -11.69
C GLY A 175 10.93 -9.79 -11.07
N TRP A 176 9.95 -8.94 -11.30
CA TRP A 176 8.58 -9.13 -10.83
C TRP A 176 7.63 -9.53 -11.97
N PRO A 177 6.47 -10.13 -11.70
CA PRO A 177 5.92 -10.50 -10.39
C PRO A 177 6.53 -11.77 -9.79
N VAL A 178 6.27 -11.97 -8.47
CA VAL A 178 6.54 -13.22 -7.76
C VAL A 178 5.26 -14.06 -7.74
N ASP A 179 5.34 -15.29 -8.24
CA ASP A 179 4.27 -16.28 -8.11
C ASP A 179 4.37 -16.93 -6.71
N VAL A 180 3.39 -16.65 -5.87
CA VAL A 180 3.35 -17.12 -4.48
C VAL A 180 3.25 -18.65 -4.42
N ASN A 181 2.48 -19.28 -5.31
CA ASN A 181 2.38 -20.74 -5.41
C ASN A 181 3.74 -21.40 -5.65
N ALA A 182 4.52 -20.82 -6.55
CA ALA A 182 5.84 -21.35 -6.90
C ALA A 182 6.87 -21.11 -5.79
N ALA A 183 6.77 -20.00 -5.06
CA ALA A 183 7.83 -19.49 -4.20
C ALA A 183 7.62 -19.75 -2.70
N ALA A 184 6.38 -19.63 -2.19
CA ALA A 184 6.15 -19.69 -0.76
C ALA A 184 6.11 -21.13 -0.23
N ARG A 185 6.93 -21.37 0.79
CA ARG A 185 7.06 -22.65 1.50
C ARG A 185 7.28 -22.38 2.98
N TYR A 186 6.60 -23.16 3.82
CA TYR A 186 6.85 -23.16 5.26
C TYR A 186 6.83 -24.59 5.79
N ASN A 187 7.94 -25.05 6.41
CA ASN A 187 8.16 -26.44 6.75
C ASN A 187 7.91 -27.36 5.54
N SER A 188 6.97 -28.31 5.63
CA SER A 188 6.56 -29.18 4.53
C SER A 188 5.36 -28.65 3.73
N MET A 189 4.79 -27.51 4.11
CA MET A 189 3.62 -26.92 3.45
C MET A 189 4.02 -26.11 2.22
N THR A 190 3.17 -26.16 1.21
CA THR A 190 3.25 -25.34 -0.01
C THR A 190 2.02 -24.46 -0.08
N PHE A 191 2.20 -23.20 -0.48
CA PHE A 191 1.09 -22.30 -0.72
C PHE A 191 0.21 -22.80 -1.87
N ASP A 192 -1.12 -22.69 -1.71
CA ASP A 192 -2.11 -23.06 -2.74
C ASP A 192 -3.06 -21.89 -2.97
N SER A 193 -2.84 -21.14 -4.06
CA SER A 193 -3.69 -19.99 -4.43
C SER A 193 -5.16 -20.36 -4.66
N SER A 194 -5.49 -21.65 -4.84
CA SER A 194 -6.87 -22.06 -5.12
C SER A 194 -7.79 -21.97 -3.92
N VAL A 195 -7.22 -21.91 -2.70
CA VAL A 195 -7.95 -21.87 -1.42
C VAL A 195 -7.57 -20.67 -0.55
N GLN A 196 -6.69 -19.79 -1.04
CA GLN A 196 -6.19 -18.63 -0.29
C GLN A 196 -6.77 -17.33 -0.87
N GLU A 197 -7.07 -16.39 0.00
CA GLU A 197 -7.50 -15.02 -0.33
C GLU A 197 -6.58 -14.02 0.39
N ASP A 198 -6.19 -12.94 -0.31
CA ASP A 198 -5.52 -11.79 0.29
C ASP A 198 -6.52 -10.64 0.46
N ARG A 199 -6.86 -10.32 1.71
CA ARG A 199 -7.67 -9.13 2.09
C ARG A 199 -6.85 -8.13 2.87
N GLY A 200 -5.85 -8.64 3.57
CA GLY A 200 -5.05 -7.87 4.51
C GLY A 200 -4.09 -6.94 3.81
N ALA A 201 -4.06 -5.68 4.23
CA ALA A 201 -3.15 -4.68 3.68
C ALA A 201 -1.68 -5.15 3.72
N LEU A 202 -0.95 -4.87 2.64
CA LEU A 202 0.47 -5.15 2.55
C LEU A 202 1.25 -4.27 3.54
N ALA A 203 2.41 -4.78 3.99
CA ALA A 203 3.33 -4.02 4.81
C ALA A 203 4.74 -4.03 4.24
N LEU A 204 5.49 -2.95 4.47
CA LEU A 204 6.92 -2.87 4.14
C LEU A 204 7.71 -2.71 5.44
N VAL A 205 8.50 -3.73 5.79
CA VAL A 205 9.30 -3.75 7.01
C VAL A 205 10.68 -4.34 6.71
N GLY A 206 11.74 -3.65 7.13
CA GLY A 206 13.11 -4.16 7.01
C GLY A 206 13.54 -4.52 5.57
N GLY A 207 13.07 -3.77 4.56
CA GLY A 207 13.39 -4.03 3.16
C GLY A 207 12.67 -5.22 2.52
N ARG A 208 11.55 -5.66 3.12
CA ARG A 208 10.68 -6.71 2.59
C ARG A 208 9.23 -6.24 2.52
N VAL A 209 8.54 -6.60 1.45
CA VAL A 209 7.08 -6.51 1.37
C VAL A 209 6.49 -7.80 1.93
N TYR A 210 5.46 -7.64 2.78
CA TYR A 210 4.75 -8.75 3.41
C TYR A 210 3.30 -8.74 2.99
N VAL A 211 2.79 -9.93 2.66
CA VAL A 211 1.41 -10.20 2.27
C VAL A 211 0.84 -11.26 3.21
N ALA A 212 -0.33 -10.99 3.78
CA ALA A 212 -1.04 -11.90 4.66
C ALA A 212 -2.21 -12.56 3.91
N HIS A 213 -2.35 -13.88 4.04
CA HIS A 213 -3.43 -14.60 3.37
C HIS A 213 -4.31 -15.36 4.37
N SER A 214 -5.54 -15.55 3.96
CA SER A 214 -6.57 -16.33 4.67
C SER A 214 -7.29 -17.29 3.72
N GLY A 215 -8.32 -17.99 4.18
CA GLY A 215 -9.33 -18.61 3.33
C GLY A 215 -10.35 -17.61 2.82
N TYR A 216 -11.17 -18.04 1.87
CA TYR A 216 -12.33 -17.30 1.39
C TYR A 216 -13.43 -17.26 2.48
N ALA A 217 -14.32 -16.25 2.41
CA ALA A 217 -15.51 -16.22 3.25
C ALA A 217 -16.33 -17.51 3.06
N GLY A 218 -16.57 -18.23 4.16
CA GLY A 218 -17.20 -19.56 4.16
C GLY A 218 -16.22 -20.73 4.27
N ASP A 219 -14.92 -20.47 4.52
CA ASP A 219 -13.90 -21.43 4.96
C ASP A 219 -13.76 -22.68 4.08
N CYS A 220 -13.86 -22.53 2.77
CA CYS A 220 -13.75 -23.65 1.86
C CYS A 220 -12.30 -24.00 1.50
N GLY A 221 -12.03 -25.30 1.50
CA GLY A 221 -10.71 -25.83 1.19
C GLY A 221 -9.79 -25.93 2.40
N ASN A 222 -8.60 -26.47 2.18
CA ASN A 222 -7.60 -26.65 3.23
C ASN A 222 -6.62 -25.46 3.21
N TYR A 223 -7.13 -24.28 3.56
CA TYR A 223 -6.31 -23.07 3.64
C TYR A 223 -5.54 -23.00 4.97
N HIS A 224 -4.58 -22.11 5.02
CA HIS A 224 -3.82 -21.73 6.23
C HIS A 224 -3.71 -20.21 6.31
N GLY A 225 -3.52 -19.67 7.49
CA GLY A 225 -3.02 -18.30 7.64
C GLY A 225 -1.57 -18.23 7.18
N TRP A 226 -1.27 -17.44 6.15
CA TRP A 226 0.10 -17.25 5.66
C TRP A 226 0.55 -15.80 5.84
N VAL A 227 1.85 -15.63 6.08
CA VAL A 227 2.57 -14.36 5.88
C VAL A 227 3.71 -14.66 4.91
N VAL A 228 3.67 -14.05 3.74
CA VAL A 228 4.68 -14.21 2.69
C VAL A 228 5.51 -12.93 2.60
N GLY A 229 6.82 -13.03 2.76
CA GLY A 229 7.75 -11.91 2.72
C GLY A 229 8.68 -11.99 1.50
N VAL A 230 8.71 -10.95 0.66
CA VAL A 230 9.58 -10.86 -0.52
C VAL A 230 10.55 -9.71 -0.35
N ASP A 231 11.84 -9.96 -0.56
CA ASP A 231 12.87 -8.93 -0.53
C ASP A 231 12.68 -7.95 -1.69
N ILE A 232 12.57 -6.66 -1.40
CA ILE A 232 12.26 -5.65 -2.43
C ILE A 232 13.39 -5.45 -3.46
N ASN A 233 14.61 -5.82 -3.11
CA ASN A 233 15.79 -5.73 -3.98
C ASN A 233 16.11 -7.06 -4.68
N ASN A 234 15.51 -8.17 -4.21
CA ASN A 234 15.73 -9.50 -4.78
C ASN A 234 14.45 -10.33 -4.71
N SER A 235 13.59 -10.23 -5.70
CA SER A 235 12.30 -10.91 -5.78
C SER A 235 12.37 -12.45 -5.69
N SER A 236 13.55 -13.04 -5.92
CA SER A 236 13.76 -14.50 -5.74
C SER A 236 13.98 -14.90 -4.28
N ASN A 237 14.24 -13.93 -3.39
CA ASN A 237 14.40 -14.16 -1.96
C ASN A 237 13.03 -14.06 -1.25
N VAL A 238 12.27 -15.15 -1.31
CA VAL A 238 10.95 -15.30 -0.70
C VAL A 238 11.07 -16.16 0.56
N MET A 239 10.48 -15.67 1.63
CA MET A 239 10.34 -16.39 2.90
C MET A 239 8.87 -16.37 3.32
N ALA A 240 8.45 -17.39 4.06
CA ALA A 240 7.05 -17.46 4.51
C ALA A 240 6.93 -18.09 5.90
N TRP A 241 5.84 -17.76 6.57
CA TRP A 241 5.33 -18.41 7.76
C TRP A 241 3.87 -18.80 7.52
N ALA A 242 3.43 -19.90 8.13
CA ALA A 242 2.03 -20.32 8.11
C ALA A 242 1.57 -20.95 9.42
N THR A 243 0.26 -20.88 9.70
CA THR A 243 -0.37 -21.65 10.78
C THR A 243 -0.18 -23.14 10.53
N THR A 244 0.06 -23.89 11.60
CA THR A 244 0.34 -25.33 11.48
C THR A 244 -0.92 -26.14 11.15
N ALA A 245 -2.06 -25.76 11.73
CA ALA A 245 -3.36 -26.35 11.41
C ALA A 245 -3.97 -25.76 10.13
N ILE A 246 -4.88 -26.48 9.52
CA ILE A 246 -5.81 -25.93 8.54
C ILE A 246 -6.62 -24.83 9.21
N GLY A 247 -6.90 -23.74 8.51
CA GLY A 247 -7.50 -22.54 9.09
C GLY A 247 -6.48 -21.56 9.66
N GLY A 248 -6.86 -20.82 10.70
CA GLY A 248 -6.01 -19.78 11.28
C GLY A 248 -5.76 -18.61 10.30
N GLY A 249 -6.73 -18.31 9.44
CA GLY A 249 -6.62 -17.28 8.42
C GLY A 249 -6.33 -15.89 9.00
N ILE A 250 -5.52 -15.10 8.28
CA ILE A 250 -5.24 -13.70 8.61
C ILE A 250 -6.09 -12.85 7.66
N TRP A 251 -7.33 -12.58 8.07
CA TRP A 251 -8.35 -12.02 7.20
C TRP A 251 -8.80 -10.60 7.55
N GLY A 252 -8.29 -10.02 8.64
CA GLY A 252 -8.53 -8.64 9.00
C GLY A 252 -7.96 -7.66 7.95
N HIS A 253 -8.73 -6.65 7.57
CA HIS A 253 -8.41 -5.77 6.44
C HIS A 253 -7.11 -4.96 6.62
N GLY A 254 -6.76 -4.55 7.84
CA GLY A 254 -5.49 -3.87 8.12
C GLY A 254 -4.24 -4.74 7.93
N GLY A 255 -4.40 -6.07 7.76
CA GLY A 255 -3.33 -6.99 7.42
C GLY A 255 -2.21 -7.05 8.47
N VAL A 256 -0.97 -6.86 8.00
CA VAL A 256 0.22 -6.93 8.83
C VAL A 256 0.50 -5.58 9.48
N ALA A 257 0.48 -5.52 10.82
CA ALA A 257 0.95 -4.36 11.58
C ALA A 257 2.43 -4.54 11.99
N SER A 258 3.13 -3.44 12.28
CA SER A 258 4.54 -3.50 12.70
C SER A 258 4.90 -2.37 13.67
N ASP A 259 5.85 -2.65 14.57
CA ASP A 259 6.53 -1.65 15.40
C ASP A 259 7.83 -1.13 14.76
N GLY A 260 8.05 -1.41 13.47
CA GLY A 260 9.25 -1.09 12.71
C GLY A 260 10.34 -2.18 12.76
N THR A 261 10.20 -3.15 13.65
CA THR A 261 11.15 -4.28 13.82
C THR A 261 10.46 -5.63 13.70
N ASN A 262 9.37 -5.80 14.42
CA ASN A 262 8.56 -7.00 14.41
C ASN A 262 7.24 -6.75 13.69
N MET A 263 6.65 -7.82 13.19
CA MET A 263 5.32 -7.82 12.60
C MET A 263 4.33 -8.48 13.55
N PHE A 264 3.09 -8.01 13.51
CA PHE A 264 1.99 -8.55 14.29
C PHE A 264 0.82 -8.86 13.37
N VAL A 265 0.30 -10.09 13.47
CA VAL A 265 -0.90 -10.51 12.75
C VAL A 265 -1.85 -11.17 13.74
N VAL A 266 -3.15 -11.22 13.40
CA VAL A 266 -4.16 -11.90 14.20
C VAL A 266 -4.75 -13.02 13.37
N THR A 267 -4.80 -14.22 13.94
CA THR A 267 -5.31 -15.43 13.29
C THR A 267 -6.71 -15.75 13.75
N GLY A 268 -7.53 -16.31 12.87
CA GLY A 268 -8.85 -16.83 13.17
C GLY A 268 -8.84 -18.29 13.58
N ASN A 269 -10.01 -18.92 13.51
CA ASN A 269 -10.24 -20.29 13.92
C ASN A 269 -9.47 -21.33 13.09
N THR A 270 -9.16 -22.45 13.71
CA THR A 270 -8.44 -23.59 13.11
C THR A 270 -9.31 -24.84 13.09
N PHE A 271 -8.97 -25.81 12.23
CA PHE A 271 -9.75 -27.02 12.06
C PHE A 271 -8.91 -28.28 12.33
N ASN A 272 -9.57 -29.33 12.81
CA ASN A 272 -8.98 -30.66 13.00
C ASN A 272 -7.79 -30.69 13.97
N THR A 273 -7.76 -29.83 14.98
CA THR A 273 -6.65 -29.70 15.94
C THR A 273 -6.68 -30.75 17.04
N ALA A 274 -7.75 -31.51 17.18
CA ALA A 274 -7.97 -32.44 18.31
C ALA A 274 -7.82 -31.79 19.70
N GLY A 275 -8.12 -30.50 19.80
CA GLY A 275 -8.01 -29.71 21.04
C GLY A 275 -6.60 -29.21 21.36
N ASN A 276 -5.64 -29.34 20.45
CA ASN A 276 -4.30 -28.78 20.60
C ASN A 276 -4.26 -27.39 19.96
N TRP A 277 -3.63 -26.43 20.61
CA TRP A 277 -3.42 -25.12 19.99
C TRP A 277 -2.37 -25.23 18.89
N MET A 278 -2.71 -24.79 17.68
CA MET A 278 -1.88 -24.92 16.49
C MET A 278 -1.81 -23.61 15.67
N GLY A 279 -1.90 -22.46 16.36
CA GLY A 279 -1.68 -21.13 15.77
C GLY A 279 -2.96 -20.35 15.47
N GLY A 280 -4.16 -20.87 15.76
CA GLY A 280 -5.41 -20.13 15.63
C GLY A 280 -5.75 -19.30 16.87
N GLU A 281 -6.73 -18.41 16.75
CA GLU A 281 -7.25 -17.54 17.81
C GLU A 281 -6.15 -16.76 18.55
N ALA A 282 -5.23 -16.14 17.80
CA ALA A 282 -4.01 -15.62 18.40
C ALA A 282 -3.51 -14.32 17.77
N ILE A 283 -2.83 -13.50 18.58
CA ILE A 283 -1.88 -12.51 18.09
C ILE A 283 -0.54 -13.22 17.92
N ILE A 284 0.02 -13.18 16.72
CA ILE A 284 1.34 -13.75 16.42
C ILE A 284 2.33 -12.62 16.15
N ARG A 285 3.49 -12.66 16.79
CA ARG A 285 4.63 -11.79 16.51
C ARG A 285 5.64 -12.53 15.65
N LEU A 286 6.00 -11.93 14.52
CA LEU A 286 7.00 -12.43 13.59
C LEU A 286 8.17 -11.46 13.53
N GLN A 287 9.38 -11.97 13.56
CA GLN A 287 10.58 -11.20 13.23
C GLN A 287 10.68 -11.01 11.71
N ALA A 288 11.54 -10.07 11.26
CA ALA A 288 11.78 -9.86 9.85
C ALA A 288 12.19 -11.18 9.15
N GLY A 289 11.53 -11.44 8.00
CA GLY A 289 11.81 -12.60 7.21
C GLY A 289 10.81 -13.76 7.18
N PRO A 290 9.55 -13.65 7.47
CA PRO A 290 8.72 -13.68 8.67
C PRO A 290 9.09 -14.89 9.56
N VAL A 291 10.02 -14.67 10.47
CA VAL A 291 10.54 -15.73 11.35
C VAL A 291 9.72 -15.82 12.63
N TRP A 292 9.22 -17.02 12.92
CA TRP A 292 8.51 -17.34 14.15
C TRP A 292 9.33 -18.27 15.04
N THR A 293 9.54 -17.90 16.30
CA THR A 293 10.36 -18.70 17.21
C THR A 293 9.58 -19.82 17.90
N GLY A 294 8.25 -19.76 17.89
CA GLY A 294 7.39 -20.71 18.62
C GLY A 294 7.42 -20.52 20.14
N GLN A 295 8.15 -19.53 20.64
CA GLN A 295 8.21 -19.27 22.08
C GLN A 295 6.96 -18.51 22.56
N PRO A 296 6.54 -18.68 23.82
CA PRO A 296 5.41 -17.94 24.41
C PRO A 296 5.54 -16.41 24.30
N THR A 297 6.74 -15.89 24.14
CA THR A 297 6.99 -14.46 23.92
C THR A 297 6.50 -13.97 22.57
N ASP A 298 6.29 -14.88 21.61
CA ASP A 298 5.97 -14.54 20.20
C ASP A 298 4.53 -14.86 19.80
N TYR A 299 3.71 -15.29 20.73
CA TYR A 299 2.27 -15.42 20.52
C TYR A 299 1.49 -15.14 21.81
N TRP A 300 0.25 -14.72 21.63
CA TRP A 300 -0.77 -14.68 22.66
C TRP A 300 -2.06 -15.29 22.12
N ALA A 301 -2.66 -16.17 22.90
CA ALA A 301 -4.01 -16.66 22.69
C ALA A 301 -4.79 -16.59 24.01
N PRO A 302 -6.08 -16.27 24.00
CA PRO A 302 -6.87 -16.24 25.23
C PRO A 302 -7.02 -17.65 25.82
N THR A 303 -7.20 -17.75 27.13
CA THR A 303 -7.31 -19.05 27.82
C THR A 303 -8.50 -19.88 27.37
N ASN A 304 -9.53 -19.24 26.79
CA ASN A 304 -10.72 -19.86 26.21
C ASN A 304 -10.63 -20.04 24.69
N TRP A 305 -9.43 -19.94 24.09
CA TRP A 305 -9.20 -20.03 22.64
C TRP A 305 -9.94 -21.21 21.98
N LEU A 306 -9.94 -22.38 22.61
CA LEU A 306 -10.60 -23.59 22.08
C LEU A 306 -12.12 -23.41 21.96
N SER A 307 -12.73 -22.67 22.87
CA SER A 307 -14.17 -22.36 22.80
C SER A 307 -14.45 -21.39 21.66
N LEU A 308 -13.58 -20.40 21.44
CA LEU A 308 -13.66 -19.44 20.34
C LEU A 308 -13.47 -20.16 19.01
N ASP A 309 -12.44 -20.99 18.91
CA ASP A 309 -12.08 -21.82 17.75
C ASP A 309 -13.28 -22.71 17.28
N ASN A 310 -13.91 -23.39 18.24
CA ASN A 310 -15.05 -24.28 17.97
C ASN A 310 -16.36 -23.54 17.60
N SER A 311 -16.47 -22.26 17.91
CA SER A 311 -17.69 -21.46 17.69
C SER A 311 -17.56 -20.42 16.56
N ASP A 312 -16.45 -20.45 15.81
CA ASP A 312 -16.15 -19.44 14.77
C ASP A 312 -16.27 -18.01 15.33
N THR A 313 -15.67 -17.81 16.52
CA THR A 313 -15.72 -16.52 17.23
C THR A 313 -14.33 -15.93 17.31
N ASP A 314 -13.74 -15.69 16.15
CA ASP A 314 -12.32 -15.35 15.96
C ASP A 314 -11.85 -14.17 16.80
N VAL A 315 -10.72 -14.31 17.46
CA VAL A 315 -9.91 -13.18 17.95
C VAL A 315 -9.45 -12.31 16.77
N GLY A 316 -9.25 -12.93 15.61
CA GLY A 316 -8.86 -12.29 14.36
C GLY A 316 -9.96 -11.53 13.62
N GLY A 317 -11.06 -11.14 14.28
CA GLY A 317 -12.14 -10.38 13.64
C GLY A 317 -11.70 -9.03 13.06
N VAL A 318 -10.67 -8.42 13.66
CA VAL A 318 -10.04 -7.17 13.25
C VAL A 318 -8.52 -7.34 13.29
N SER A 319 -7.79 -6.64 12.42
CA SER A 319 -6.32 -6.70 12.38
C SER A 319 -5.69 -6.16 13.65
N ALA A 320 -4.46 -6.56 13.92
CA ALA A 320 -3.67 -5.99 15.01
C ALA A 320 -3.40 -4.49 14.78
N THR A 321 -3.43 -3.71 15.87
CA THR A 321 -2.97 -2.33 15.90
C THR A 321 -1.89 -2.18 16.95
N VAL A 322 -0.73 -1.65 16.58
CA VAL A 322 0.38 -1.41 17.53
C VAL A 322 0.18 -0.06 18.18
N ILE A 323 0.22 0.00 19.51
CA ILE A 323 -0.05 1.22 20.26
C ILE A 323 0.92 1.40 21.43
N ASP A 324 1.36 2.65 21.62
CA ASP A 324 2.08 3.10 22.80
C ASP A 324 1.14 3.91 23.70
N VAL A 325 1.15 3.60 25.00
CA VAL A 325 0.33 4.27 26.02
C VAL A 325 1.26 4.91 27.07
N PRO A 326 1.64 6.17 26.87
CA PRO A 326 2.53 6.86 27.80
C PRO A 326 2.01 6.84 29.23
N GLY A 327 2.88 6.46 30.17
CA GLY A 327 2.52 6.35 31.60
C GLY A 327 1.87 5.04 32.04
N ALA A 328 1.51 4.15 31.12
CA ALA A 328 1.05 2.79 31.45
C ALA A 328 2.24 1.84 31.70
N THR A 329 1.97 0.75 32.39
CA THR A 329 2.93 -0.36 32.57
C THR A 329 2.19 -1.69 32.34
N PRO A 330 2.47 -2.45 31.26
CA PRO A 330 3.35 -2.09 30.14
C PRO A 330 2.77 -0.93 29.30
N SER A 331 3.66 -0.11 28.72
CA SER A 331 3.25 1.00 27.84
C SER A 331 3.18 0.61 26.37
N GLN A 332 3.91 -0.43 25.96
CA GLN A 332 4.02 -0.91 24.59
C GLN A 332 3.07 -2.10 24.39
N LEU A 333 2.01 -1.89 23.61
CA LEU A 333 0.90 -2.81 23.51
C LEU A 333 0.56 -3.17 22.05
N VAL A 334 -0.12 -4.28 21.88
CA VAL A 334 -0.90 -4.63 20.67
C VAL A 334 -2.35 -4.69 21.08
N LEU A 335 -3.20 -4.04 20.29
CA LEU A 335 -4.66 -4.10 20.37
C LEU A 335 -5.18 -5.13 19.36
N ALA A 336 -6.07 -6.01 19.77
CA ALA A 336 -6.91 -6.84 18.90
C ALA A 336 -8.38 -6.71 19.31
N LEU A 337 -9.28 -6.83 18.34
CA LEU A 337 -10.73 -6.80 18.52
C LEU A 337 -11.32 -8.08 17.92
N GLY A 338 -11.99 -8.88 18.75
CA GLY A 338 -12.51 -10.19 18.37
C GLY A 338 -13.99 -10.19 17.98
N LYS A 339 -14.40 -11.21 17.18
CA LYS A 339 -15.82 -11.53 16.94
C LYS A 339 -16.58 -11.80 18.26
N ASP A 340 -15.86 -12.12 19.33
CA ASP A 340 -16.38 -12.33 20.68
C ASP A 340 -16.73 -11.02 21.40
N LEU A 341 -16.73 -9.90 20.70
CA LEU A 341 -17.14 -8.58 21.19
C LEU A 341 -16.14 -7.94 22.17
N ASN A 342 -14.94 -8.51 22.29
CA ASN A 342 -13.92 -8.03 23.22
C ASN A 342 -12.80 -7.26 22.51
N ALA A 343 -12.27 -6.28 23.23
CA ALA A 343 -10.95 -5.70 22.96
C ALA A 343 -9.92 -6.34 23.90
N TYR A 344 -8.77 -6.65 23.35
CA TYR A 344 -7.64 -7.24 24.04
C TYR A 344 -6.42 -6.34 23.93
N LEU A 345 -5.80 -6.01 25.06
CA LEU A 345 -4.49 -5.35 25.11
C LEU A 345 -3.45 -6.36 25.57
N VAL A 346 -2.41 -6.55 24.78
CA VAL A 346 -1.34 -7.50 25.03
C VAL A 346 0.01 -6.78 25.01
N ASN A 347 0.93 -7.16 25.90
CA ASN A 347 2.29 -6.61 25.92
C ASN A 347 3.06 -7.05 24.68
N ARG A 348 3.38 -6.11 23.76
CA ARG A 348 4.02 -6.44 22.48
C ARG A 348 5.46 -6.97 22.61
N ASN A 349 6.13 -6.70 23.73
CA ASN A 349 7.49 -7.19 23.99
C ASN A 349 7.54 -8.62 24.49
N ASN A 350 6.43 -9.09 25.08
CA ASN A 350 6.26 -10.45 25.57
C ASN A 350 4.77 -10.79 25.52
N LEU A 351 4.35 -11.47 24.47
CA LEU A 351 2.93 -11.76 24.23
C LEU A 351 2.36 -12.71 25.29
N GLY A 352 3.17 -13.66 25.84
CA GLY A 352 2.84 -14.40 27.04
C GLY A 352 2.27 -15.81 26.82
N GLY A 353 2.08 -16.26 25.59
CA GLY A 353 1.52 -17.59 25.30
C GLY A 353 0.01 -17.65 25.52
N ILE A 354 -0.52 -18.80 25.94
CA ILE A 354 -1.95 -18.97 26.26
C ILE A 354 -2.18 -18.47 27.69
N THR A 355 -2.57 -17.19 27.80
CA THR A 355 -2.70 -16.49 29.09
C THR A 355 -3.82 -15.47 29.07
N ALA A 356 -4.15 -14.89 30.23
CA ALA A 356 -4.96 -13.67 30.25
C ALA A 356 -4.21 -12.50 29.60
N PRO A 357 -4.91 -11.59 28.88
CA PRO A 357 -4.30 -10.39 28.32
C PRO A 357 -3.91 -9.38 29.43
N VAL A 358 -3.18 -8.34 29.09
CA VAL A 358 -2.90 -7.21 30.00
C VAL A 358 -4.20 -6.53 30.44
N ALA A 359 -5.12 -6.33 29.49
CA ALA A 359 -6.48 -5.86 29.74
C ALA A 359 -7.45 -6.43 28.71
N GLN A 360 -8.70 -6.61 29.12
CA GLN A 360 -9.82 -7.04 28.28
C GLN A 360 -11.07 -6.27 28.67
N ALA A 361 -11.89 -5.92 27.70
CA ALA A 361 -13.23 -5.35 27.93
C ALA A 361 -14.18 -5.79 26.82
N SER A 362 -15.46 -6.01 27.17
CA SER A 362 -16.51 -6.11 26.17
C SER A 362 -16.79 -4.71 25.62
N VAL A 363 -16.64 -4.55 24.30
CA VAL A 363 -16.61 -3.22 23.66
C VAL A 363 -17.70 -3.02 22.61
N SER A 364 -18.41 -4.07 22.25
CA SER A 364 -19.50 -4.00 21.23
C SER A 364 -20.68 -4.86 21.66
N GLY A 365 -21.87 -4.52 21.17
CA GLY A 365 -23.08 -5.34 21.25
C GLY A 365 -23.30 -6.19 20.00
N THR A 366 -22.49 -6.02 18.96
CA THR A 366 -22.57 -6.74 17.68
C THR A 366 -21.18 -7.19 17.26
N THR A 367 -21.12 -8.18 16.37
CA THR A 367 -19.87 -8.77 15.88
C THR A 367 -18.90 -7.71 15.36
N LEU A 368 -17.64 -7.90 15.68
CA LEU A 368 -16.50 -7.10 15.17
C LEU A 368 -15.79 -7.93 14.10
N ARG A 369 -15.84 -7.48 12.85
CA ARG A 369 -15.22 -8.21 11.75
C ARG A 369 -14.88 -7.33 10.56
N GLY A 370 -13.68 -7.51 10.06
CA GLY A 370 -13.20 -6.91 8.82
C GLY A 370 -12.76 -5.45 8.92
N THR A 371 -13.36 -4.62 9.79
CA THR A 371 -12.94 -3.23 9.98
C THR A 371 -11.62 -3.16 10.74
N SER A 372 -10.84 -2.10 10.48
CA SER A 372 -9.63 -1.80 11.26
C SER A 372 -9.97 -0.82 12.39
N ALA A 373 -9.28 -0.93 13.52
CA ALA A 373 -9.33 0.06 14.57
C ALA A 373 -8.34 1.20 14.29
N VAL A 374 -8.63 2.38 14.85
CA VAL A 374 -7.70 3.51 14.89
C VAL A 374 -7.25 3.79 16.31
N THR A 375 -6.06 4.36 16.47
CA THR A 375 -5.55 4.80 17.76
C THR A 375 -5.04 6.23 17.66
N TYR A 376 -5.27 7.02 18.71
CA TYR A 376 -4.88 8.43 18.74
C TYR A 376 -4.66 8.91 20.17
N HIS A 377 -3.98 10.04 20.27
CA HIS A 377 -3.73 10.73 21.54
C HIS A 377 -4.40 12.10 21.53
N THR A 378 -4.94 12.49 22.69
CA THR A 378 -5.37 13.86 22.96
C THR A 378 -4.77 14.31 24.29
N SER A 379 -5.02 15.56 24.70
CA SER A 379 -4.66 16.03 26.03
C SER A 379 -5.34 15.24 27.15
N GLN A 380 -6.41 14.50 26.84
CA GLN A 380 -7.16 13.65 27.77
C GLN A 380 -6.59 12.23 27.90
N GLY A 381 -5.74 11.79 26.97
CA GLY A 381 -5.07 10.50 27.02
C GLY A 381 -5.02 9.75 25.70
N THR A 382 -4.88 8.44 25.77
CA THR A 382 -4.77 7.52 24.64
C THR A 382 -6.09 6.82 24.38
N TYR A 383 -6.52 6.82 23.13
CA TYR A 383 -7.80 6.28 22.68
C TYR A 383 -7.61 5.25 21.59
N PHE A 384 -8.59 4.37 21.43
CA PHE A 384 -8.87 3.66 20.21
C PHE A 384 -10.34 3.81 19.84
N ALA A 385 -10.63 3.83 18.53
CA ALA A 385 -12.00 3.84 18.01
C ALA A 385 -12.12 2.80 16.90
N PHE A 386 -13.33 2.26 16.73
CA PHE A 386 -13.66 1.27 15.71
C PHE A 386 -15.13 1.42 15.28
N HIS A 387 -15.46 0.82 14.16
CA HIS A 387 -16.85 0.65 13.71
C HIS A 387 -17.24 -0.81 13.87
N ASP A 388 -18.36 -1.08 14.53
CA ASP A 388 -18.87 -2.45 14.63
C ASP A 388 -19.63 -2.89 13.36
N ASP A 389 -20.12 -4.14 13.29
CA ASP A 389 -20.71 -4.71 12.07
C ASP A 389 -22.10 -4.15 11.79
N GLY A 390 -22.18 -2.84 11.69
CA GLY A 390 -23.29 -2.16 11.09
C GLY A 390 -24.07 -1.15 11.92
N ASN A 391 -23.70 -0.84 13.15
CA ASN A 391 -24.58 -0.02 13.98
C ASN A 391 -23.93 1.14 14.75
N ALA A 392 -22.63 1.10 15.07
CA ALA A 392 -22.01 2.15 15.87
C ALA A 392 -20.53 2.37 15.58
N VAL A 393 -20.12 3.63 15.64
CA VAL A 393 -18.73 4.04 15.85
C VAL A 393 -18.55 4.29 17.34
N THR A 394 -17.56 3.64 17.94
CA THR A 394 -17.34 3.67 19.38
C THR A 394 -15.89 3.97 19.70
N ALA A 395 -15.64 4.79 20.72
CA ALA A 395 -14.30 5.07 21.22
C ALA A 395 -14.14 4.66 22.69
N TYR A 396 -12.99 4.12 22.98
CA TYR A 396 -12.53 3.73 24.29
C TYR A 396 -11.21 4.41 24.62
N LYS A 397 -10.99 4.67 25.90
CA LYS A 397 -9.74 5.19 26.44
C LYS A 397 -8.95 4.07 27.09
N ILE A 398 -7.65 4.05 26.83
CA ILE A 398 -6.70 3.18 27.53
C ILE A 398 -6.09 3.97 28.68
N THR A 399 -6.24 3.48 29.91
CA THR A 399 -5.74 4.19 31.08
C THR A 399 -4.22 4.10 31.20
N ALA A 400 -3.58 5.20 31.62
CA ALA A 400 -2.15 5.25 31.91
C ALA A 400 -1.85 4.73 33.33
N THR A 401 -2.19 3.45 33.59
CA THR A 401 -2.09 2.79 34.89
C THR A 401 -1.22 1.52 34.81
N ASN A 402 -1.04 0.84 35.93
CA ASN A 402 -0.35 -0.44 36.02
C ASN A 402 -1.28 -1.50 36.69
N PRO A 403 -1.84 -2.45 35.93
CA PRO A 403 -1.86 -2.52 34.46
C PRO A 403 -2.77 -1.45 33.84
N PRO A 404 -2.65 -1.16 32.51
CA PRO A 404 -3.61 -0.32 31.80
C PRO A 404 -4.98 -0.99 31.75
N GLY A 405 -6.05 -0.17 31.76
CA GLY A 405 -7.42 -0.61 31.61
C GLY A 405 -8.07 -0.05 30.35
N ILE A 406 -9.24 -0.56 29.98
CA ILE A 406 -10.05 -0.11 28.84
C ILE A 406 -11.33 0.49 29.39
N VAL A 407 -11.63 1.76 29.06
CA VAL A 407 -12.79 2.51 29.58
C VAL A 407 -13.58 3.09 28.43
N SER A 408 -14.90 2.84 28.40
CA SER A 408 -15.80 3.41 27.40
C SER A 408 -15.85 4.93 27.50
N VAL A 409 -15.85 5.64 26.37
CA VAL A 409 -15.93 7.10 26.33
C VAL A 409 -17.20 7.54 25.63
N TRP A 410 -17.37 7.17 24.36
CA TRP A 410 -18.57 7.51 23.60
C TRP A 410 -18.91 6.41 22.58
N SER A 411 -20.18 6.40 22.16
CA SER A 411 -20.67 5.53 21.09
C SER A 411 -21.75 6.30 20.33
N MET A 412 -21.64 6.33 18.99
CA MET A 412 -22.54 7.04 18.11
C MET A 412 -23.14 6.08 17.09
N GLY A 413 -24.46 6.11 16.92
CA GLY A 413 -25.15 5.33 15.90
C GLY A 413 -24.68 5.73 14.51
N GLN A 414 -24.10 4.79 13.78
CA GLN A 414 -23.61 4.95 12.42
C GLN A 414 -23.80 3.64 11.66
N GLY A 415 -24.65 3.66 10.64
CA GLY A 415 -24.83 2.50 9.76
C GLY A 415 -23.68 2.34 8.77
N GLY A 416 -23.45 1.10 8.36
CA GLY A 416 -22.41 0.75 7.38
C GLY A 416 -21.29 -0.10 7.99
N ARG A 417 -20.16 -0.20 7.26
CA ARG A 417 -19.05 -1.10 7.60
C ARG A 417 -17.69 -0.54 7.19
N GLY A 418 -17.54 0.79 7.16
CA GLY A 418 -16.25 1.44 6.85
C GLY A 418 -15.30 1.38 8.02
N SER A 419 -14.01 1.20 7.77
CA SER A 419 -12.98 1.36 8.78
C SER A 419 -12.79 2.85 9.10
N PRO A 420 -12.72 3.24 10.38
CA PRO A 420 -12.49 4.64 10.74
C PRO A 420 -11.04 5.07 10.49
N TRP A 421 -10.82 6.37 10.44
CA TRP A 421 -9.50 7.02 10.51
C TRP A 421 -9.61 8.30 11.34
N VAL A 422 -8.49 8.87 11.75
CA VAL A 422 -8.47 10.05 12.61
C VAL A 422 -7.64 11.18 12.01
N THR A 423 -8.15 12.40 12.08
CA THR A 423 -7.36 13.61 11.83
C THR A 423 -7.10 14.35 13.13
N THR A 424 -5.91 14.97 13.21
CA THR A 424 -5.55 15.95 14.23
C THR A 424 -4.84 17.12 13.56
N THR A 425 -4.82 18.29 14.19
CA THR A 425 -4.11 19.43 13.62
C THR A 425 -2.58 19.40 13.86
N ASP A 426 -2.14 18.69 14.90
CA ASP A 426 -0.73 18.68 15.34
C ASP A 426 -0.29 17.34 16.00
N GLY A 427 -1.05 16.29 15.82
CA GLY A 427 -0.85 14.98 16.48
C GLY A 427 -1.67 14.79 17.76
N THR A 428 -2.31 15.84 18.29
CA THR A 428 -3.02 15.80 19.59
C THR A 428 -4.32 16.60 19.59
N ASN A 429 -4.31 17.80 19.01
CA ASN A 429 -5.46 18.73 19.06
C ASN A 429 -6.42 18.52 17.88
N ASN A 430 -7.70 18.88 18.11
CA ASN A 430 -8.79 18.74 17.14
C ASN A 430 -8.91 17.31 16.60
N ALA A 431 -8.83 16.31 17.47
CA ALA A 431 -9.02 14.92 17.06
C ALA A 431 -10.43 14.71 16.49
N ILE A 432 -10.53 14.23 15.26
CA ILE A 432 -11.80 13.92 14.60
C ILE A 432 -11.74 12.48 14.11
N VAL A 433 -12.62 11.64 14.61
CA VAL A 433 -12.80 10.26 14.13
C VAL A 433 -13.73 10.31 12.93
N TRP A 434 -13.21 9.92 11.78
CA TRP A 434 -13.93 9.84 10.52
C TRP A 434 -14.33 8.41 10.22
N VAL A 435 -15.45 8.24 9.54
CA VAL A 435 -15.90 6.95 8.99
C VAL A 435 -16.74 7.19 7.75
N ALA A 436 -16.67 6.28 6.80
CA ALA A 436 -17.62 6.23 5.68
C ALA A 436 -18.70 5.20 5.99
N GLY A 437 -19.97 5.56 5.79
CA GLY A 437 -21.12 4.65 5.91
C GLY A 437 -21.19 3.69 4.73
N THR A 438 -20.14 2.88 4.53
CA THR A 438 -20.01 1.94 3.42
C THR A 438 -21.05 0.84 3.51
N ASP A 439 -21.61 0.42 2.38
CA ASP A 439 -22.78 -0.47 2.31
C ASP A 439 -24.02 0.05 3.08
N GLY A 440 -23.93 1.24 3.66
CA GLY A 440 -25.01 1.94 4.38
C GLY A 440 -25.46 3.20 3.63
N ASP A 441 -25.32 4.38 4.27
CA ASP A 441 -25.72 5.65 3.66
C ASP A 441 -24.72 6.22 2.65
N GLN A 442 -23.52 5.61 2.54
CA GLN A 442 -22.47 5.94 1.58
C GLN A 442 -21.99 7.40 1.70
N ARG A 443 -21.87 7.90 2.93
CA ARG A 443 -21.45 9.25 3.25
C ARG A 443 -20.29 9.26 4.24
N LEU A 444 -19.53 10.35 4.26
CA LEU A 444 -18.55 10.58 5.33
C LEU A 444 -19.26 11.10 6.58
N HIS A 445 -18.81 10.64 7.74
CA HIS A 445 -19.20 11.15 9.05
C HIS A 445 -17.95 11.45 9.86
N GLY A 446 -17.98 12.55 10.62
CA GLY A 446 -16.89 12.97 11.49
C GLY A 446 -17.39 13.23 12.90
N TYR A 447 -16.69 12.70 13.89
CA TYR A 447 -17.02 12.81 15.31
C TYR A 447 -15.84 13.39 16.09
N ASP A 448 -16.10 14.30 17.01
CA ASP A 448 -15.10 14.79 17.94
C ASP A 448 -14.48 13.61 18.72
N GLY A 449 -13.16 13.48 18.68
CA GLY A 449 -12.47 12.31 19.23
C GLY A 449 -12.59 12.16 20.74
N ASP A 450 -12.73 13.24 21.48
CA ASP A 450 -12.86 13.21 22.94
C ASP A 450 -14.30 12.98 23.41
N THR A 451 -15.30 13.46 22.66
CA THR A 451 -16.69 13.53 23.13
C THR A 451 -17.69 12.75 22.29
N GLY A 452 -17.34 12.38 21.06
CA GLY A 452 -18.27 11.79 20.09
C GLY A 452 -19.27 12.78 19.49
N ALA A 453 -19.19 14.08 19.81
CA ALA A 453 -20.08 15.08 19.22
C ALA A 453 -19.93 15.08 17.68
N VAL A 454 -21.06 15.18 16.98
CA VAL A 454 -21.06 15.20 15.51
C VAL A 454 -20.37 16.47 15.02
N VAL A 455 -19.27 16.32 14.30
CA VAL A 455 -18.55 17.39 13.60
C VAL A 455 -19.05 17.52 12.17
N TYR A 456 -19.24 16.37 11.47
CA TYR A 456 -19.71 16.34 10.11
C TYR A 456 -20.73 15.21 9.92
N ALA A 457 -21.91 15.55 9.39
CA ALA A 457 -23.08 14.67 9.33
C ALA A 457 -23.40 14.23 7.88
N GLY A 458 -22.40 13.95 7.05
CA GLY A 458 -22.61 13.39 5.72
C GLY A 458 -22.91 14.38 4.59
N GLY A 459 -23.08 15.65 4.89
CA GLY A 459 -23.35 16.72 3.91
C GLY A 459 -24.68 16.58 3.16
N GLY A 460 -24.78 17.23 2.00
CA GLY A 460 -25.95 17.26 1.13
C GLY A 460 -25.93 16.20 0.03
N THR A 461 -26.69 16.44 -1.05
CA THR A 461 -26.77 15.53 -2.20
C THR A 461 -25.42 15.37 -2.92
N ASN A 462 -24.62 16.42 -2.95
CA ASN A 462 -23.32 16.41 -3.64
C ASN A 462 -22.27 15.54 -2.93
N GLU A 463 -22.41 15.32 -1.62
CA GLU A 463 -21.46 14.59 -0.78
C GLU A 463 -21.70 13.07 -0.75
N LEU A 464 -22.74 12.60 -1.46
CA LEU A 464 -22.98 11.15 -1.62
C LEU A 464 -21.86 10.49 -2.41
N MET A 465 -21.31 9.40 -1.86
CA MET A 465 -20.32 8.53 -2.51
C MET A 465 -21.00 7.21 -2.89
N THR A 466 -21.29 6.99 -4.18
CA THR A 466 -21.89 5.72 -4.62
C THR A 466 -20.82 4.64 -4.76
N GLY A 467 -21.18 3.38 -4.44
CA GLY A 467 -20.30 2.23 -4.64
C GLY A 467 -19.24 2.05 -3.55
N THR A 468 -19.43 2.64 -2.37
CA THR A 468 -18.54 2.40 -1.23
C THR A 468 -18.71 0.96 -0.74
N ARG A 469 -17.58 0.27 -0.52
CA ARG A 469 -17.54 -1.13 -0.08
C ARG A 469 -17.12 -1.24 1.38
N GLN A 470 -17.65 -2.29 2.06
CA GLN A 470 -17.28 -2.63 3.44
C GLN A 470 -15.76 -2.66 3.63
N TRP A 471 -15.33 -2.36 4.86
CA TRP A 471 -13.95 -2.35 5.37
C TRP A 471 -13.06 -1.22 4.86
N ASN A 472 -13.36 -0.64 3.69
CA ASN A 472 -12.55 0.42 3.11
C ASN A 472 -12.48 1.66 4.01
N THR A 473 -11.40 2.41 3.92
CA THR A 473 -11.10 3.61 4.72
C THR A 473 -10.65 4.77 3.83
N GLY A 474 -10.73 5.98 4.37
CA GLY A 474 -10.25 7.19 3.71
C GLY A 474 -8.81 7.52 4.08
N ILE A 475 -8.19 8.39 3.30
CA ILE A 475 -6.89 8.99 3.58
C ILE A 475 -6.96 10.51 3.61
N VAL A 476 -5.99 11.12 4.28
CA VAL A 476 -5.91 12.59 4.41
C VAL A 476 -4.56 13.08 3.92
N ALA A 477 -4.60 14.08 3.02
CA ALA A 477 -3.41 14.77 2.55
C ALA A 477 -3.75 16.19 2.08
N ARG A 478 -2.95 17.18 2.48
CA ARG A 478 -3.05 18.57 2.00
C ARG A 478 -4.45 19.20 2.16
N GLY A 479 -5.09 19.03 3.30
CA GLY A 479 -6.42 19.55 3.59
C GLY A 479 -7.55 18.86 2.83
N GLN A 480 -7.30 17.66 2.30
CA GLN A 480 -8.29 16.87 1.58
C GLN A 480 -8.42 15.46 2.16
N ILE A 481 -9.62 14.91 2.08
CA ILE A 481 -9.90 13.49 2.29
C ILE A 481 -10.12 12.86 0.92
N TYR A 482 -9.46 11.73 0.66
CA TYR A 482 -9.72 10.90 -0.52
C TYR A 482 -10.30 9.56 -0.08
N PHE A 483 -11.32 9.11 -0.81
CA PHE A 483 -11.97 7.82 -0.58
C PHE A 483 -12.18 7.11 -1.91
N ALA A 484 -11.72 5.86 -2.02
CA ALA A 484 -11.92 5.06 -3.22
C ALA A 484 -13.18 4.20 -3.09
N ALA A 485 -13.96 4.14 -4.15
CA ALA A 485 -15.19 3.38 -4.26
C ALA A 485 -15.28 2.74 -5.66
N ASP A 486 -16.31 1.94 -5.91
CA ASP A 486 -16.54 1.33 -7.21
C ASP A 486 -16.55 2.37 -8.32
N ASN A 487 -15.67 2.17 -9.28
CA ASN A 487 -15.54 3.00 -10.47
C ASN A 487 -15.20 4.48 -10.21
N LYS A 488 -14.89 4.86 -8.96
CA LYS A 488 -14.59 6.26 -8.64
C LYS A 488 -13.76 6.46 -7.38
N VAL A 489 -12.79 7.38 -7.44
CA VAL A 489 -12.19 7.99 -6.27
C VAL A 489 -12.89 9.32 -6.00
N TYR A 490 -13.27 9.59 -4.76
CA TYR A 490 -13.87 10.84 -4.30
C TYR A 490 -12.83 11.67 -3.55
N ALA A 491 -12.91 13.00 -3.71
CA ALA A 491 -12.12 13.96 -2.97
C ALA A 491 -13.02 14.94 -2.23
N PHE A 492 -12.68 15.20 -0.96
CA PHE A 492 -13.36 16.21 -0.13
C PHE A 492 -12.33 17.21 0.37
N LYS A 493 -12.70 18.46 0.54
CA LYS A 493 -11.80 19.51 0.98
C LYS A 493 -12.42 20.34 2.11
N VAL A 494 -11.58 20.71 3.07
CA VAL A 494 -11.95 21.70 4.07
C VAL A 494 -11.90 23.10 3.47
N PRO A 495 -12.76 24.06 3.92
CA PRO A 495 -12.70 25.44 3.45
C PRO A 495 -11.34 26.09 3.72
N GLY A 496 -10.82 26.84 2.76
CA GLY A 496 -9.54 27.54 2.89
C GLY A 496 -8.30 26.68 2.67
N ALA A 497 -8.43 25.38 2.47
CA ALA A 497 -7.35 24.55 1.95
C ALA A 497 -7.10 24.93 0.49
N THR A 498 -6.19 25.87 0.26
CA THR A 498 -5.66 26.12 -1.07
C THR A 498 -4.59 25.06 -1.28
N PRO A 499 -4.66 24.20 -2.31
CA PRO A 499 -3.54 23.36 -2.64
C PRO A 499 -2.35 24.27 -2.92
N THR A 500 -1.35 24.23 -2.04
CA THR A 500 -0.13 25.01 -2.26
C THR A 500 0.49 24.50 -3.56
N PRO A 501 0.68 25.35 -4.57
CA PRO A 501 1.26 24.89 -5.83
C PRO A 501 2.62 24.28 -5.51
N THR A 502 2.81 23.03 -5.91
CA THR A 502 4.11 22.37 -5.87
C THR A 502 5.09 23.29 -6.59
N ALA A 503 6.11 23.78 -5.89
CA ALA A 503 7.16 24.55 -6.54
C ALA A 503 7.71 23.67 -7.67
N SER A 504 7.51 24.11 -8.91
CA SER A 504 8.13 23.47 -10.07
C SER A 504 9.63 23.40 -9.78
N ALA A 505 10.20 22.22 -9.86
CA ALA A 505 11.63 22.03 -9.60
C ALA A 505 12.39 23.03 -10.48
N THR A 506 12.98 24.04 -9.85
CA THR A 506 13.90 24.95 -10.54
C THR A 506 15.02 24.08 -11.09
N PRO A 507 15.30 24.09 -12.40
CA PRO A 507 16.35 23.26 -12.95
C PRO A 507 17.64 23.57 -12.19
N THR A 508 18.23 22.55 -11.58
CA THR A 508 19.55 22.65 -10.92
C THR A 508 20.53 23.23 -11.94
N PRO A 509 21.21 24.35 -11.65
CA PRO A 509 22.15 24.92 -12.58
C PRO A 509 23.20 23.87 -12.90
N THR A 510 23.35 23.53 -14.16
CA THR A 510 24.40 22.65 -14.67
C THR A 510 25.74 23.23 -14.17
N PRO A 511 26.60 22.45 -13.51
CA PRO A 511 27.87 22.97 -13.03
C PRO A 511 28.66 23.49 -14.24
N THR A 512 28.95 24.79 -14.24
CA THR A 512 29.85 25.42 -15.21
C THR A 512 31.21 24.78 -15.05
N ALA A 513 31.72 24.17 -16.12
CA ALA A 513 33.04 23.55 -16.10
C ALA A 513 34.08 24.59 -15.67
N THR A 514 34.73 24.38 -14.53
CA THR A 514 35.85 25.17 -14.06
C THR A 514 37.01 24.93 -15.03
N ALA A 515 37.51 26.00 -15.64
CA ALA A 515 38.65 25.93 -16.54
C ALA A 515 39.86 25.34 -15.82
N THR A 516 40.28 24.14 -16.24
CA THR A 516 41.50 23.51 -15.76
C THR A 516 42.70 24.30 -16.29
N ALA A 517 43.60 24.73 -15.41
CA ALA A 517 44.83 25.43 -15.76
C ALA A 517 45.65 24.57 -16.74
N THR A 518 46.00 25.16 -17.88
CA THR A 518 46.86 24.55 -18.90
C THR A 518 48.27 24.40 -18.36
N ALA A 519 48.76 23.16 -18.21
CA ALA A 519 50.14 22.88 -17.90
C ALA A 519 51.05 23.16 -19.11
N THR A 520 52.14 23.88 -18.88
CA THR A 520 53.19 24.20 -19.86
C THR A 520 53.84 22.91 -20.37
N PRO A 521 54.04 22.71 -21.69
CA PRO A 521 54.63 21.47 -22.20
C PRO A 521 56.14 21.43 -21.95
N THR A 522 56.58 20.36 -21.28
CA THR A 522 58.00 19.98 -21.22
C THR A 522 58.34 19.10 -22.41
N VAL A 523 59.32 19.51 -23.18
CA VAL A 523 59.79 18.79 -24.38
C VAL A 523 60.55 17.53 -23.97
N ALA A 524 60.14 16.36 -24.44
CA ALA A 524 60.85 15.09 -24.36
C ALA A 524 61.22 14.57 -25.77
N PRO A 525 62.34 13.84 -25.94
CA PRO A 525 62.92 13.57 -27.26
C PRO A 525 62.16 12.54 -28.09
N SER A 526 62.25 12.75 -29.41
CA SER A 526 61.67 11.97 -30.49
C SER A 526 62.11 10.50 -30.51
N PRO A 527 61.20 9.51 -30.62
CA PRO A 527 61.55 8.16 -31.03
C PRO A 527 61.39 7.96 -32.54
N THR A 528 62.27 7.14 -33.06
CA THR A 528 62.44 6.66 -34.45
C THR A 528 61.19 5.96 -34.99
N PRO A 529 60.81 6.12 -36.27
CA PRO A 529 59.58 5.52 -36.82
C PRO A 529 59.75 4.01 -37.04
N THR A 530 58.82 3.24 -36.50
CA THR A 530 58.58 1.82 -36.84
C THR A 530 57.38 1.74 -37.75
N ALA A 531 57.47 0.85 -38.76
CA ALA A 531 56.55 0.72 -39.89
C ALA A 531 55.04 0.56 -39.49
N THR A 532 54.20 1.32 -40.16
CA THR A 532 52.75 1.35 -40.03
C THR A 532 52.11 0.09 -40.67
N ALA A 533 51.36 -0.67 -39.91
CA ALA A 533 50.39 -1.60 -40.46
C ALA A 533 49.11 -0.84 -40.84
N THR A 534 48.66 -0.99 -42.06
CA THR A 534 47.46 -0.37 -42.61
C THR A 534 46.22 -0.88 -41.89
N ALA A 535 45.53 -0.01 -41.14
CA ALA A 535 44.27 -0.31 -40.49
C ALA A 535 43.12 -0.34 -41.52
N THR A 536 42.39 -1.42 -41.57
CA THR A 536 41.10 -1.56 -42.25
C THR A 536 40.08 -0.62 -41.56
N PRO A 537 39.26 0.17 -42.26
CA PRO A 537 38.32 1.07 -41.66
C PRO A 537 37.24 0.29 -40.87
N THR A 538 37.20 0.50 -39.59
CA THR A 538 36.08 0.05 -38.74
C THR A 538 34.84 0.89 -39.09
N PRO A 539 33.66 0.28 -39.37
CA PRO A 539 32.47 1.06 -39.64
C PRO A 539 32.08 1.88 -38.41
N THR A 540 31.85 3.14 -38.62
CA THR A 540 31.31 4.09 -37.63
C THR A 540 29.97 3.53 -37.12
N PRO A 541 29.72 3.40 -35.80
CA PRO A 541 28.42 3.00 -35.32
C PRO A 541 27.40 4.08 -35.68
N THR A 542 26.47 3.74 -36.57
CA THR A 542 25.26 4.54 -36.83
C THR A 542 24.47 4.54 -35.53
N SER A 543 24.17 5.73 -35.01
CA SER A 543 23.29 5.88 -33.84
C SER A 543 21.94 5.23 -34.15
N THR A 544 21.66 4.08 -33.53
CA THR A 544 20.34 3.47 -33.57
C THR A 544 19.35 4.43 -32.91
N PRO A 545 18.26 4.83 -33.57
CA PRO A 545 17.24 5.66 -32.91
C PRO A 545 16.71 4.90 -31.71
N THR A 546 16.58 5.58 -30.56
CA THR A 546 15.97 5.02 -29.35
C THR A 546 14.55 4.55 -29.71
N PRO A 547 14.20 3.27 -29.52
CA PRO A 547 12.85 2.80 -29.84
C PRO A 547 11.82 3.56 -29.03
N GLY A 548 10.73 3.99 -29.67
CA GLY A 548 9.58 4.61 -28.97
C GLY A 548 8.88 3.62 -28.03
N ILE A 549 8.98 2.30 -28.32
CA ILE A 549 8.45 1.21 -27.50
C ILE A 549 9.61 0.52 -26.79
N ALA A 550 9.54 0.41 -25.46
CA ALA A 550 10.50 -0.32 -24.64
C ALA A 550 9.92 -1.69 -24.26
N LEU A 551 10.63 -2.79 -24.58
CA LEU A 551 10.24 -4.16 -24.25
C LEU A 551 11.23 -4.78 -23.26
N SER A 552 10.69 -5.48 -22.25
CA SER A 552 11.42 -6.45 -21.42
C SER A 552 10.76 -7.83 -21.51
N ALA A 553 11.56 -8.89 -21.36
CA ALA A 553 11.09 -10.27 -21.42
C ALA A 553 11.75 -11.12 -20.33
N LEU A 554 10.95 -11.93 -19.62
CA LEU A 554 11.41 -12.82 -18.55
C LEU A 554 10.98 -14.25 -18.84
N GLY A 555 11.95 -15.19 -18.88
CA GLY A 555 11.70 -16.62 -19.04
C GLY A 555 11.41 -17.28 -17.71
N ARG A 556 10.34 -18.08 -17.63
CA ARG A 556 10.01 -18.92 -16.47
C ARG A 556 9.66 -20.34 -16.88
N ARG A 557 9.99 -21.31 -16.02
CA ARG A 557 9.49 -22.69 -16.13
C ARG A 557 8.41 -22.90 -15.07
N LEU A 558 7.20 -23.24 -15.52
CA LEU A 558 6.09 -23.53 -14.64
C LEU A 558 5.54 -24.92 -14.96
N HIS A 559 5.58 -25.83 -13.98
CA HIS A 559 5.16 -27.24 -14.15
C HIS A 559 5.80 -27.93 -15.39
N GLY A 560 7.08 -27.65 -15.65
CA GLY A 560 7.79 -28.18 -16.80
C GLY A 560 7.53 -27.45 -18.14
N GLN A 561 6.59 -26.53 -18.20
CA GLN A 561 6.35 -25.69 -19.39
C GLN A 561 7.19 -24.41 -19.35
N ARG A 562 7.70 -24.01 -20.49
CA ARG A 562 8.41 -22.74 -20.68
C ARG A 562 7.40 -21.63 -20.94
N ARG A 563 7.53 -20.49 -20.22
CA ARG A 563 6.70 -19.29 -20.42
C ARG A 563 7.62 -18.07 -20.51
N ALA A 564 7.43 -17.25 -21.55
CA ALA A 564 8.05 -15.96 -21.65
C ALA A 564 7.02 -14.90 -21.28
N GLN A 565 7.28 -14.14 -20.21
CA GLN A 565 6.49 -13.00 -19.80
C GLN A 565 7.09 -11.76 -20.44
N LEU A 566 6.30 -11.08 -21.26
CA LEU A 566 6.67 -9.86 -21.98
C LEU A 566 5.97 -8.67 -21.34
N SER A 567 6.72 -7.60 -21.12
CA SER A 567 6.13 -6.32 -20.72
C SER A 567 6.70 -5.19 -21.56
N TRP A 568 5.84 -4.27 -22.01
CA TRP A 568 6.24 -3.14 -22.85
C TRP A 568 5.56 -1.84 -22.43
N SER A 569 6.17 -0.73 -22.83
CA SER A 569 5.63 0.63 -22.65
C SER A 569 5.95 1.48 -23.88
N GLY A 570 5.24 2.59 -24.06
CA GLY A 570 5.48 3.53 -25.15
C GLY A 570 4.76 3.21 -26.46
N ALA A 571 4.03 2.09 -26.56
CA ALA A 571 3.15 1.82 -27.69
C ALA A 571 1.89 2.71 -27.59
N THR A 572 1.46 3.30 -28.71
CA THR A 572 0.35 4.28 -28.76
C THR A 572 -0.90 3.73 -29.46
N SER A 573 -0.78 2.67 -30.26
CA SER A 573 -1.93 2.01 -30.91
C SER A 573 -2.76 1.20 -29.89
N SER A 574 -4.02 0.96 -30.21
CA SER A 574 -4.90 0.13 -29.37
C SER A 574 -4.56 -1.37 -29.36
N ARG A 575 -3.74 -1.82 -30.34
CA ARG A 575 -3.28 -3.21 -30.47
C ARG A 575 -1.81 -3.24 -30.84
N VAL A 576 -1.13 -4.32 -30.43
CA VAL A 576 0.28 -4.57 -30.77
C VAL A 576 0.44 -5.97 -31.35
N ASP A 577 1.45 -6.11 -32.19
CA ASP A 577 1.93 -7.37 -32.77
C ASP A 577 3.13 -7.87 -31.96
N VAL A 578 3.03 -9.08 -31.42
CA VAL A 578 4.11 -9.72 -30.66
C VAL A 578 4.80 -10.73 -31.57
N TYR A 579 6.12 -10.61 -31.67
CA TYR A 579 6.96 -11.49 -32.47
C TYR A 579 7.88 -12.32 -31.57
N ARG A 580 8.08 -13.61 -31.93
CA ARG A 580 9.09 -14.50 -31.35
C ARG A 580 9.97 -15.02 -32.47
N ASP A 581 11.29 -14.84 -32.34
CA ASP A 581 12.30 -15.27 -33.33
C ASP A 581 11.97 -14.77 -34.75
N GLY A 582 11.46 -13.53 -34.84
CA GLY A 582 11.06 -12.90 -36.09
C GLY A 582 9.68 -13.29 -36.63
N ALA A 583 9.01 -14.30 -36.06
CA ALA A 583 7.67 -14.70 -36.48
C ALA A 583 6.58 -14.03 -35.61
N LEU A 584 5.52 -13.51 -36.23
CA LEU A 584 4.35 -12.99 -35.53
C LEU A 584 3.63 -14.15 -34.80
N ILE A 585 3.52 -14.07 -33.48
CA ILE A 585 2.84 -15.10 -32.67
C ILE A 585 1.42 -14.68 -32.27
N VAL A 586 1.18 -13.37 -32.10
CA VAL A 586 -0.15 -12.87 -31.73
C VAL A 586 -0.27 -11.36 -32.01
N THR A 587 -1.47 -10.92 -32.35
CA THR A 587 -1.89 -9.50 -32.29
C THR A 587 -2.82 -9.35 -31.09
N THR A 588 -2.37 -8.65 -30.03
CA THR A 588 -3.10 -8.48 -28.77
C THR A 588 -3.49 -7.03 -28.51
N ARG A 589 -4.25 -6.77 -27.44
CA ARG A 589 -4.47 -5.41 -26.96
C ARG A 589 -3.16 -4.81 -26.48
N ASN A 590 -3.05 -3.50 -26.58
CA ASN A 590 -1.92 -2.76 -26.04
C ASN A 590 -2.16 -2.47 -24.54
N ASP A 591 -2.14 -3.51 -23.73
CA ASP A 591 -2.24 -3.45 -22.26
C ASP A 591 -0.87 -3.50 -21.57
N GLY A 592 0.21 -3.56 -22.36
CA GLY A 592 1.59 -3.55 -21.89
C GLY A 592 2.12 -4.89 -21.41
N PHE A 593 1.36 -5.98 -21.57
CA PHE A 593 1.76 -7.29 -21.08
C PHE A 593 1.27 -8.44 -21.99
N TYR A 594 2.09 -9.50 -22.14
CA TYR A 594 1.70 -10.75 -22.79
C TYR A 594 2.54 -11.93 -22.26
N THR A 595 1.91 -13.07 -22.04
CA THR A 595 2.61 -14.31 -21.68
C THR A 595 2.57 -15.30 -22.83
N ASP A 596 3.72 -15.56 -23.41
CA ASP A 596 3.88 -16.59 -24.42
C ASP A 596 4.15 -17.96 -23.78
N ARG A 597 3.36 -18.95 -24.16
CA ARG A 597 3.55 -20.36 -23.76
C ARG A 597 4.32 -21.07 -24.85
N ILE A 598 5.49 -21.58 -24.51
CA ILE A 598 6.42 -22.21 -25.45
C ILE A 598 6.37 -23.72 -25.24
N ASP A 599 5.97 -24.45 -26.27
CA ASP A 599 5.92 -25.91 -26.22
C ASP A 599 7.29 -26.55 -26.00
N GLY A 600 7.30 -27.68 -25.27
CA GLY A 600 8.50 -28.48 -24.98
C GLY A 600 9.23 -28.07 -23.69
N SER A 601 9.99 -29.01 -23.12
CA SER A 601 10.65 -28.93 -21.81
C SER A 601 12.16 -28.67 -21.85
N GLY A 602 12.76 -28.59 -23.06
CA GLY A 602 14.23 -28.47 -23.26
C GLY A 602 14.78 -27.07 -22.96
N HIS A 603 16.11 -26.92 -22.99
CA HIS A 603 16.77 -25.63 -23.02
C HIS A 603 16.50 -24.92 -24.36
N GLY A 604 16.46 -23.59 -24.37
CA GLY A 604 16.25 -22.81 -25.59
C GLY A 604 16.38 -21.32 -25.34
N SER A 605 16.72 -20.57 -26.38
CA SER A 605 16.78 -19.12 -26.38
C SER A 605 15.73 -18.62 -27.36
N PHE A 606 14.94 -17.60 -26.96
CA PHE A 606 13.86 -17.01 -27.76
C PHE A 606 13.94 -15.51 -27.69
N THR A 607 13.93 -14.86 -28.84
CA THR A 607 14.02 -13.39 -28.96
C THR A 607 12.67 -12.81 -29.31
N TYR A 608 12.22 -11.83 -28.54
CA TYR A 608 10.92 -11.17 -28.67
C TYR A 608 11.07 -9.73 -29.14
N LYS A 609 10.05 -9.27 -29.86
CA LYS A 609 9.87 -7.90 -30.30
C LYS A 609 8.37 -7.58 -30.31
N VAL A 610 8.01 -6.37 -29.91
CA VAL A 610 6.62 -5.86 -29.91
C VAL A 610 6.54 -4.65 -30.84
N CYS A 611 5.57 -4.65 -31.74
CA CYS A 611 5.37 -3.57 -32.71
C CYS A 611 3.93 -3.01 -32.60
N GLU A 612 3.72 -1.77 -32.96
CA GLU A 612 2.38 -1.23 -33.23
C GLU A 612 1.71 -2.07 -34.32
N ALA A 613 0.48 -2.57 -34.08
CA ALA A 613 -0.17 -3.53 -34.96
C ALA A 613 -0.24 -3.05 -36.43
N GLY A 614 0.29 -3.86 -37.35
CA GLY A 614 0.31 -3.57 -38.76
C GLY A 614 1.30 -2.48 -39.19
N THR A 615 2.26 -2.09 -38.32
CA THR A 615 3.27 -1.05 -38.63
C THR A 615 4.70 -1.60 -38.48
N GLN A 616 5.69 -0.74 -38.81
CA GLN A 616 7.11 -1.01 -38.58
C GLN A 616 7.66 -0.31 -37.31
N THR A 617 6.80 0.34 -36.52
CA THR A 617 7.20 0.96 -35.25
C THR A 617 7.28 -0.12 -34.17
N CYS A 618 8.49 -0.50 -33.80
CA CYS A 618 8.75 -1.65 -32.93
C CYS A 618 9.62 -1.28 -31.72
N SER A 619 9.58 -2.13 -30.72
CA SER A 619 10.44 -2.08 -29.54
C SER A 619 11.89 -2.50 -29.84
N ASN A 620 12.75 -2.37 -28.84
CA ASN A 620 13.98 -3.16 -28.76
C ASN A 620 13.65 -4.66 -28.79
N GLU A 621 14.64 -5.47 -29.13
CA GLU A 621 14.56 -6.93 -28.94
C GLU A 621 14.92 -7.30 -27.49
N ALA A 622 14.21 -8.32 -26.96
CA ALA A 622 14.45 -8.88 -25.63
C ALA A 622 14.53 -10.41 -25.72
N THR A 623 15.60 -11.00 -25.18
CA THR A 623 15.86 -12.43 -25.27
C THR A 623 15.66 -13.12 -23.93
N VAL A 624 14.95 -14.25 -23.92
CA VAL A 624 14.82 -15.14 -22.75
C VAL A 624 15.53 -16.47 -23.02
N ILE A 625 16.17 -17.02 -21.99
CA ILE A 625 16.89 -18.30 -22.02
C ILE A 625 16.28 -19.23 -20.97
N PHE A 626 15.99 -20.49 -21.36
CA PHE A 626 15.42 -21.53 -20.49
C PHE A 626 16.38 -22.67 -20.22
#